data_84559cd6ad1ace5fa8a23a973d68a4d3
#
_entry.id   84559cd6ad1ace5fa8a23a973d68a4d3
#
_cell.length_a   1.000
_cell.length_b   1.000
_cell.length_c   1.000
_cell.angle_alpha   90.00
_cell.angle_beta   90.00
_cell.angle_gamma   90.00
#
_symmetry.space_group_name_H-M   'P 1'
#
loop_
_entity.id
_entity.type
_entity.pdbx_description
1 polymer ?
#
loop_
_entity_poly.entity_id
_entity_poly.type
_entity_poly.pdbx_seq_one_letter_code
_entity_poly.pdbx_strand_id
1 'polypeptide(L)'
;VKTPSRSRSGRARVFVARLVVGLLAAAAAVTVASSPAQAADESISVNFATTNGAPTYRASGWIYGMTENASGPADHFYRDVKFQYMRAGGAQLPGSGWVGGTYDRRWNSTLAQARRTTALGGKFIILPHDLWGADGAGISRFPGDNGNWTDYDNFLTRLINDVRASGLSVQWDIWNEPNITIFWNRPISQYLELWRRTYQRIRAEFPSQLIVGPSCACVPSTNHAFWNQYLDFVRSTNTVPDIISWHSLPGDPVANVAAANATLDPRGIAHPRPYQINEYGAPDEQNPADGAWYIARLERARADGLRANWASGGSLHNDLGNLLIRNSAGQHQPKGEWWNYRYYASQVGENVAVTPSQSYDAYATKTAGVAKVLIGGGRTTGNLTVNLQRLDTTSGIVQNSQVRVLTQRIPHNGGGAVAGPVTVSNSVVGVSNNNVTVTVPYTNQTDTYTVTLLPPSDGGFQSVAVAQHSQQCLNNAGLSTADGNVQQQNYCDGGDQQLWNFRPVAGVANTYTVVNQQSGKCLDVSGVSTADGAAVHQWTCLNSLNQQFTLRKVTYSGNDSHDYQLVARHSGKCVDVNAVSTAAGALVHQWTCRAANQGSPLNQTWRLLGR
;
A
#
# COMPACT_ATOMS: atom_id res chain seq x y z
N VAL A 1 -4.33 19.91 71.49
CA VAL A 1 -4.79 18.61 72.02
C VAL A 1 -5.27 17.74 70.93
N LYS A 2 -4.52 16.67 70.65
CA LYS A 2 -4.89 15.38 70.06
C LYS A 2 -5.63 15.34 68.71
N THR A 3 -4.89 14.77 67.72
CA THR A 3 -5.36 13.95 66.56
C THR A 3 -6.50 12.99 66.85
N PRO A 4 -7.27 12.53 65.84
CA PRO A 4 -6.79 11.37 65.13
C PRO A 4 -7.10 11.33 63.61
N SER A 5 -6.30 10.50 62.96
CA SER A 5 -6.34 10.02 61.60
C SER A 5 -7.65 9.36 61.16
N ARG A 6 -8.03 9.55 59.88
CA ARG A 6 -8.89 8.58 59.14
C ARG A 6 -8.32 8.28 57.77
N SER A 7 -7.97 7.03 57.61
CA SER A 7 -7.64 6.36 56.35
C SER A 7 -8.81 6.40 55.37
N ARG A 8 -8.55 6.69 54.10
CA ARG A 8 -9.45 6.33 53.00
C ARG A 8 -8.69 5.45 52.02
N SER A 9 -9.20 4.26 51.88
CA SER A 9 -8.84 3.25 50.92
C SER A 9 -8.99 3.75 49.47
N GLY A 10 -7.90 3.87 48.74
CA GLY A 10 -7.90 4.11 47.30
C GLY A 10 -7.92 2.80 46.55
N ARG A 11 -8.84 2.67 45.65
CA ARG A 11 -8.93 1.55 44.69
C ARG A 11 -7.72 1.55 43.75
N ALA A 12 -6.99 0.46 43.74
CA ALA A 12 -5.90 0.20 42.82
C ALA A 12 -6.45 0.06 41.39
N ARG A 13 -6.00 0.90 40.49
CA ARG A 13 -6.09 0.68 39.04
C ARG A 13 -4.87 -0.11 38.62
N VAL A 14 -5.11 -1.29 38.10
CA VAL A 14 -4.08 -2.16 37.56
C VAL A 14 -3.57 -1.55 36.24
N PHE A 15 -2.34 -1.02 36.26
CA PHE A 15 -1.56 -0.75 35.06
C PHE A 15 -0.77 -2.03 34.74
N VAL A 16 -1.00 -2.60 33.56
CA VAL A 16 -0.16 -3.67 33.02
C VAL A 16 1.16 -3.05 32.60
N ALA A 17 2.21 -3.27 33.41
CA ALA A 17 3.58 -2.85 33.10
C ALA A 17 4.20 -3.86 32.11
N ARG A 18 4.78 -3.34 31.05
CA ARG A 18 5.67 -4.07 30.15
C ARG A 18 6.93 -4.46 30.92
N LEU A 19 7.20 -5.74 31.00
CA LEU A 19 8.47 -6.24 31.53
C LEU A 19 9.51 -6.24 30.40
N VAL A 20 10.43 -5.25 30.43
CA VAL A 20 11.68 -5.29 29.67
C VAL A 20 12.73 -5.88 30.60
N VAL A 21 13.24 -7.06 30.28
CA VAL A 21 14.40 -7.64 30.98
C VAL A 21 15.65 -6.97 30.43
N GLY A 22 16.21 -6.05 31.22
CA GLY A 22 17.52 -5.46 30.95
C GLY A 22 18.62 -6.26 31.64
N LEU A 23 19.50 -6.90 30.87
CA LEU A 23 20.80 -7.35 31.37
C LEU A 23 21.77 -6.15 31.39
N LEU A 24 22.14 -5.70 32.57
CA LEU A 24 23.22 -4.76 32.79
C LEU A 24 24.56 -5.49 32.66
N ALA A 25 25.24 -5.31 31.52
CA ALA A 25 26.67 -5.52 31.42
C ALA A 25 27.35 -4.15 31.42
N ALA A 26 28.10 -3.84 32.47
CA ALA A 26 28.94 -2.67 32.53
C ALA A 26 30.13 -2.84 31.57
N ALA A 27 30.15 -2.11 30.47
CA ALA A 27 31.32 -1.95 29.61
C ALA A 27 31.68 -0.47 29.54
N ALA A 28 32.93 -0.17 29.77
CA ALA A 28 33.51 1.15 29.74
C ALA A 28 33.22 1.85 28.41
N ALA A 29 32.59 3.02 28.44
CA ALA A 29 32.33 3.84 27.29
C ALA A 29 33.65 4.44 26.78
N VAL A 30 34.21 3.83 25.74
CA VAL A 30 35.09 4.54 24.82
C VAL A 30 34.16 5.25 23.84
N THR A 31 33.99 6.56 24.01
CA THR A 31 33.32 7.41 23.03
C THR A 31 34.21 7.51 21.79
N VAL A 32 34.07 6.57 20.89
CA VAL A 32 34.47 6.76 19.50
C VAL A 32 33.39 7.68 18.91
N ALA A 33 33.77 8.95 18.68
CA ALA A 33 32.95 9.82 17.87
C ALA A 33 32.79 9.13 16.50
N SER A 34 31.63 8.53 16.27
CA SER A 34 31.25 8.06 14.94
C SER A 34 31.16 9.27 14.05
N SER A 35 32.12 9.47 13.16
CA SER A 35 31.94 10.31 12.00
C SER A 35 30.60 9.92 11.35
N PRO A 36 29.74 10.89 10.92
CA PRO A 36 28.55 10.52 10.20
C PRO A 36 28.99 9.62 9.03
N ALA A 37 28.44 8.43 8.98
CA ALA A 37 28.71 7.51 7.89
C ALA A 37 28.34 8.25 6.59
N GLN A 38 29.35 8.60 5.82
CA GLN A 38 29.17 9.15 4.49
C GLN A 38 28.48 8.04 3.70
N ALA A 39 27.23 8.28 3.29
CA ALA A 39 26.48 7.33 2.50
C ALA A 39 27.34 6.96 1.27
N ALA A 40 27.71 5.70 1.12
CA ALA A 40 28.36 5.23 -0.08
C ALA A 40 27.39 5.46 -1.24
N ASP A 41 27.86 6.10 -2.31
CA ASP A 41 27.10 6.25 -3.54
C ASP A 41 26.83 4.85 -4.09
N GLU A 42 25.59 4.35 -3.90
CA GLU A 42 25.16 3.06 -4.40
C GLU A 42 24.60 3.19 -5.82
N SER A 43 24.58 2.08 -6.54
CA SER A 43 23.96 2.06 -7.87
C SER A 43 23.09 0.81 -8.07
N ILE A 44 21.97 1.00 -8.76
CA ILE A 44 21.15 -0.07 -9.30
C ILE A 44 21.17 -0.02 -10.83
N SER A 45 20.93 -1.16 -11.48
CA SER A 45 20.84 -1.22 -12.94
C SER A 45 19.50 -1.82 -13.37
N VAL A 46 18.84 -1.22 -14.35
CA VAL A 46 17.61 -1.68 -14.98
C VAL A 46 17.90 -2.02 -16.44
N ASN A 47 17.78 -3.28 -16.81
CA ASN A 47 18.04 -3.75 -18.19
C ASN A 47 16.74 -4.01 -18.93
N PHE A 48 16.36 -3.10 -19.81
CA PHE A 48 15.11 -3.19 -20.58
C PHE A 48 15.11 -4.27 -21.66
N ALA A 49 16.25 -4.89 -21.99
CA ALA A 49 16.32 -6.00 -22.94
C ALA A 49 15.94 -7.36 -22.32
N THR A 50 16.04 -7.49 -21.00
CA THR A 50 15.74 -8.75 -20.31
C THR A 50 14.37 -8.65 -19.63
N THR A 51 13.41 -9.46 -20.06
CA THR A 51 12.04 -9.46 -19.52
C THR A 51 11.76 -10.71 -18.70
N ASN A 52 10.91 -10.54 -17.67
CA ASN A 52 10.51 -11.59 -16.73
C ASN A 52 9.00 -11.90 -16.79
N GLY A 53 8.34 -11.54 -17.90
CA GLY A 53 6.90 -11.70 -18.09
C GLY A 53 6.09 -10.50 -17.60
N ALA A 54 4.77 -10.66 -17.56
CA ALA A 54 3.86 -9.62 -17.12
C ALA A 54 3.95 -9.38 -15.59
N PRO A 55 3.64 -8.16 -15.10
CA PRO A 55 3.46 -7.90 -13.69
C PRO A 55 2.42 -8.82 -13.05
N THR A 56 2.71 -9.33 -11.86
CA THR A 56 1.85 -10.27 -11.14
C THR A 56 1.18 -9.69 -9.90
N TYR A 57 1.59 -8.50 -9.47
CA TYR A 57 1.07 -7.75 -8.32
C TYR A 57 1.07 -8.54 -7.02
N ARG A 58 2.11 -9.37 -6.81
CA ARG A 58 2.25 -10.32 -5.70
C ARG A 58 2.29 -9.66 -4.33
N ALA A 59 2.72 -8.40 -4.24
CA ALA A 59 2.78 -7.65 -2.99
C ALA A 59 1.44 -7.04 -2.57
N SER A 60 0.39 -7.09 -3.41
CA SER A 60 -0.90 -6.43 -3.17
C SER A 60 -1.87 -7.29 -2.35
N GLY A 61 -1.40 -7.91 -1.27
CA GLY A 61 -2.19 -8.62 -0.28
C GLY A 61 -2.12 -7.95 1.10
N TRP A 62 -3.18 -8.11 1.90
CA TRP A 62 -3.25 -7.57 3.25
C TRP A 62 -3.89 -8.55 4.22
N ILE A 63 -3.44 -8.51 5.48
CA ILE A 63 -4.18 -9.10 6.58
C ILE A 63 -5.18 -8.07 7.09
N TYR A 64 -6.45 -8.42 7.17
CA TYR A 64 -7.53 -7.52 7.59
C TYR A 64 -7.57 -6.18 6.83
N GLY A 65 -8.05 -5.11 7.48
CA GLY A 65 -8.03 -3.75 6.93
C GLY A 65 -9.38 -3.26 6.39
N MET A 66 -10.42 -4.09 6.37
CA MET A 66 -11.81 -3.67 6.17
C MET A 66 -12.49 -3.45 7.53
N THR A 67 -13.53 -2.61 7.60
CA THR A 67 -14.39 -2.50 8.78
C THR A 67 -15.07 -3.83 9.10
N GLU A 68 -15.54 -4.02 10.34
CA GLU A 68 -16.20 -5.27 10.79
C GLU A 68 -17.30 -5.72 9.84
N ASN A 69 -18.12 -4.79 9.36
CA ASN A 69 -19.22 -5.04 8.42
C ASN A 69 -18.83 -4.89 6.95
N ALA A 70 -17.54 -4.73 6.67
CA ALA A 70 -16.98 -4.52 5.35
C ALA A 70 -17.52 -3.26 4.59
N SER A 71 -18.08 -2.26 5.27
CA SER A 71 -18.59 -1.04 4.63
C SER A 71 -17.50 -0.03 4.25
N GLY A 72 -16.31 -0.17 4.79
CA GLY A 72 -15.17 0.74 4.55
C GLY A 72 -13.82 0.01 4.63
N PRO A 73 -12.74 0.70 4.30
CA PRO A 73 -12.58 1.93 3.50
C PRO A 73 -13.24 1.86 2.11
N ALA A 74 -13.35 2.99 1.39
CA ALA A 74 -13.98 3.04 0.05
C ALA A 74 -13.28 2.13 -0.97
N ASP A 75 -14.03 1.63 -1.94
CA ASP A 75 -13.57 0.60 -2.90
C ASP A 75 -12.35 1.01 -3.74
N HIS A 76 -12.23 2.31 -4.06
CA HIS A 76 -11.09 2.78 -4.88
C HIS A 76 -9.74 2.52 -4.19
N PHE A 77 -9.66 2.58 -2.85
CA PHE A 77 -8.43 2.27 -2.12
C PHE A 77 -7.92 0.84 -2.37
N TYR A 78 -8.81 -0.09 -2.67
CA TYR A 78 -8.49 -1.48 -3.03
C TYR A 78 -8.25 -1.65 -4.53
N ARG A 79 -9.16 -1.11 -5.38
CA ARG A 79 -9.05 -1.27 -6.84
C ARG A 79 -7.80 -0.62 -7.41
N ASP A 80 -7.46 0.58 -6.94
CA ASP A 80 -6.35 1.38 -7.45
C ASP A 80 -4.97 0.81 -7.11
N VAL A 81 -4.91 -0.18 -6.21
CA VAL A 81 -3.68 -0.87 -5.81
C VAL A 81 -3.61 -2.32 -6.31
N LYS A 82 -4.50 -2.74 -7.23
CA LYS A 82 -4.55 -4.11 -7.74
C LYS A 82 -4.66 -5.16 -6.63
N PHE A 83 -5.57 -4.94 -5.69
CA PHE A 83 -5.84 -5.82 -4.57
C PHE A 83 -5.94 -7.30 -4.96
N GLN A 84 -5.12 -8.17 -4.35
CA GLN A 84 -5.01 -9.59 -4.68
C GLN A 84 -5.56 -10.50 -3.59
N TYR A 85 -5.24 -10.22 -2.32
CA TYR A 85 -5.55 -11.11 -1.20
C TYR A 85 -6.01 -10.34 0.03
N MET A 86 -6.99 -10.93 0.74
CA MET A 86 -7.30 -10.60 2.13
C MET A 86 -7.30 -11.85 2.98
N ARG A 87 -6.65 -11.79 4.15
CA ARG A 87 -6.58 -12.86 5.14
C ARG A 87 -7.28 -12.37 6.41
N ALA A 88 -8.36 -13.04 6.82
CA ALA A 88 -9.13 -12.63 7.99
C ALA A 88 -9.99 -13.79 8.55
N GLY A 89 -10.35 -13.68 9.85
CA GLY A 89 -11.20 -14.65 10.57
C GLY A 89 -11.91 -14.03 11.77
N GLY A 90 -12.01 -12.69 11.84
CA GLY A 90 -12.71 -11.98 12.91
C GLY A 90 -11.90 -11.78 14.18
N ALA A 91 -10.55 -11.85 14.12
CA ALA A 91 -9.69 -11.54 15.25
C ALA A 91 -9.97 -10.15 15.84
N GLN A 92 -9.72 -9.97 17.12
CA GLN A 92 -9.93 -8.74 17.90
C GLN A 92 -11.38 -8.23 17.97
N LEU A 93 -12.35 -8.91 17.36
CA LEU A 93 -13.75 -8.61 17.62
C LEU A 93 -14.13 -9.07 19.04
N PRO A 94 -15.02 -8.33 19.73
CA PRO A 94 -15.44 -8.67 21.09
C PRO A 94 -15.92 -10.12 21.24
N GLY A 95 -15.48 -10.75 22.31
CA GLY A 95 -15.67 -12.18 22.55
C GLY A 95 -14.58 -13.03 21.89
N SER A 96 -14.46 -14.27 22.31
CA SER A 96 -13.39 -15.19 21.87
C SER A 96 -13.92 -16.23 20.88
N GLY A 97 -14.63 -15.79 19.83
CA GLY A 97 -15.09 -16.67 18.75
C GLY A 97 -15.90 -17.88 19.25
N TRP A 98 -15.58 -19.08 18.76
CA TRP A 98 -16.22 -20.33 19.17
C TRP A 98 -16.03 -20.61 20.67
N VAL A 99 -14.82 -20.44 21.16
CA VAL A 99 -14.48 -20.66 22.58
C VAL A 99 -15.30 -19.79 23.51
N GLY A 100 -15.58 -18.55 23.12
CA GLY A 100 -16.34 -17.57 23.89
C GLY A 100 -17.83 -17.48 23.54
N GLY A 101 -18.35 -18.36 22.67
CA GLY A 101 -19.75 -18.33 22.24
C GLY A 101 -20.12 -17.17 21.32
N THR A 102 -19.14 -16.54 20.69
CA THR A 102 -19.35 -15.39 19.77
C THR A 102 -18.95 -15.69 18.33
N TYR A 103 -18.99 -16.97 17.96
CA TYR A 103 -18.68 -17.45 16.61
C TYR A 103 -19.48 -16.69 15.53
N ASP A 104 -20.78 -16.51 15.71
CA ASP A 104 -21.65 -15.90 14.71
C ASP A 104 -21.25 -14.46 14.38
N ARG A 105 -20.81 -13.66 15.36
CA ARG A 105 -20.31 -12.32 15.12
C ARG A 105 -19.05 -12.35 14.24
N ARG A 106 -18.09 -13.21 14.58
CA ARG A 106 -16.84 -13.35 13.81
C ARG A 106 -17.11 -13.89 12.41
N TRP A 107 -18.00 -14.87 12.29
CA TRP A 107 -18.41 -15.43 11.00
C TRP A 107 -19.08 -14.35 10.12
N ASN A 108 -20.04 -13.58 10.67
CA ASN A 108 -20.71 -12.53 9.90
C ASN A 108 -19.74 -11.46 9.38
N SER A 109 -18.77 -11.05 10.18
CA SER A 109 -17.71 -10.15 9.75
C SER A 109 -16.84 -10.79 8.66
N THR A 110 -16.41 -12.03 8.87
CA THR A 110 -15.60 -12.79 7.92
C THR A 110 -16.31 -12.95 6.57
N LEU A 111 -17.60 -13.30 6.61
CA LEU A 111 -18.43 -13.44 5.42
C LEU A 111 -18.61 -12.12 4.66
N ALA A 112 -18.83 -11.00 5.37
CA ALA A 112 -18.96 -9.69 4.76
C ALA A 112 -17.66 -9.28 4.06
N GLN A 113 -16.51 -9.47 4.72
CA GLN A 113 -15.19 -9.17 4.17
C GLN A 113 -14.87 -10.09 2.97
N ALA A 114 -15.20 -11.38 3.04
CA ALA A 114 -14.98 -12.33 1.96
C ALA A 114 -15.79 -11.98 0.70
N ARG A 115 -17.06 -11.64 0.88
CA ARG A 115 -17.94 -11.20 -0.23
C ARG A 115 -17.41 -9.94 -0.89
N ARG A 116 -17.02 -8.95 -0.09
CA ARG A 116 -16.45 -7.71 -0.63
C ARG A 116 -15.10 -7.93 -1.29
N THR A 117 -14.23 -8.76 -0.72
CA THR A 117 -12.95 -9.15 -1.34
C THR A 117 -13.18 -9.73 -2.73
N THR A 118 -14.11 -10.66 -2.86
CA THR A 118 -14.47 -11.28 -4.16
C THR A 118 -15.04 -10.24 -5.13
N ALA A 119 -15.90 -9.34 -4.67
CA ALA A 119 -16.47 -8.27 -5.49
C ALA A 119 -15.42 -7.26 -5.98
N LEU A 120 -14.34 -7.10 -5.24
CA LEU A 120 -13.18 -6.28 -5.60
C LEU A 120 -12.16 -7.02 -6.49
N GLY A 121 -12.42 -8.30 -6.83
CA GLY A 121 -11.55 -9.13 -7.66
C GLY A 121 -10.41 -9.83 -6.89
N GLY A 122 -10.39 -9.74 -5.57
CA GLY A 122 -9.41 -10.39 -4.71
C GLY A 122 -9.78 -11.82 -4.32
N LYS A 123 -8.82 -12.54 -3.73
CA LYS A 123 -8.98 -13.87 -3.15
C LYS A 123 -9.02 -13.78 -1.64
N PHE A 124 -9.94 -14.48 -1.01
CA PHE A 124 -10.09 -14.46 0.44
C PHE A 124 -9.44 -15.69 1.09
N ILE A 125 -8.63 -15.45 2.12
CA ILE A 125 -8.00 -16.48 2.94
C ILE A 125 -8.70 -16.48 4.30
N ILE A 126 -9.43 -17.55 4.57
CA ILE A 126 -10.15 -17.70 5.84
C ILE A 126 -9.24 -18.28 6.92
N LEU A 127 -9.38 -17.76 8.15
CA LEU A 127 -8.62 -18.17 9.33
C LEU A 127 -9.52 -18.92 10.32
N PRO A 128 -9.57 -20.25 10.31
CA PRO A 128 -10.23 -21.04 11.37
C PRO A 128 -9.71 -20.73 12.77
N HIS A 129 -8.40 -20.46 12.90
CA HIS A 129 -7.76 -19.99 14.14
C HIS A 129 -8.51 -18.82 14.80
N ASP A 130 -8.79 -17.76 14.05
CA ASP A 130 -9.45 -16.56 14.58
C ASP A 130 -10.92 -16.83 14.90
N LEU A 131 -11.60 -17.60 14.03
CA LEU A 131 -12.99 -18.02 14.25
C LEU A 131 -13.13 -18.94 15.47
N TRP A 132 -12.12 -19.76 15.76
CA TRP A 132 -12.03 -20.52 17.00
C TRP A 132 -11.91 -19.62 18.22
N GLY A 133 -11.17 -18.52 18.09
CA GLY A 133 -10.92 -17.54 19.16
C GLY A 133 -9.54 -17.64 19.77
N ALA A 134 -8.56 -18.12 19.00
CA ALA A 134 -7.17 -18.28 19.45
C ALA A 134 -6.28 -17.03 19.18
N ASP A 135 -6.86 -15.90 18.85
CA ASP A 135 -6.21 -14.67 18.39
C ASP A 135 -5.66 -13.76 19.49
N GLY A 136 -5.47 -14.28 20.70
CA GLY A 136 -4.95 -13.49 21.81
C GLY A 136 -4.55 -14.30 23.03
N ALA A 137 -3.94 -13.62 24.00
CA ALA A 137 -3.55 -14.22 25.27
C ALA A 137 -4.79 -14.65 26.07
N GLY A 138 -4.69 -15.80 26.79
CA GLY A 138 -5.71 -16.23 27.75
C GLY A 138 -6.79 -17.12 27.18
N ILE A 139 -6.58 -17.76 26.04
CA ILE A 139 -7.47 -18.83 25.58
C ILE A 139 -7.53 -19.95 26.61
N SER A 140 -8.75 -20.34 26.96
CA SER A 140 -8.98 -21.35 27.99
C SER A 140 -8.86 -22.79 27.48
N ARG A 141 -9.08 -23.01 26.18
CA ARG A 141 -9.04 -24.36 25.57
C ARG A 141 -8.54 -24.30 24.12
N PHE A 142 -7.78 -25.33 23.77
CA PHE A 142 -7.28 -25.58 22.43
C PHE A 142 -7.91 -26.83 21.83
N PRO A 143 -7.95 -26.93 20.48
CA PRO A 143 -8.39 -28.13 19.80
C PRO A 143 -7.62 -29.39 20.29
N GLY A 144 -8.32 -30.45 20.69
CA GLY A 144 -7.71 -31.71 21.12
C GLY A 144 -7.20 -31.73 22.56
N ASP A 145 -7.53 -30.74 23.39
CA ASP A 145 -7.17 -30.78 24.82
C ASP A 145 -7.66 -32.08 25.49
N ASN A 146 -6.78 -32.71 26.28
CA ASN A 146 -7.01 -33.99 26.93
C ASN A 146 -7.37 -35.14 25.95
N GLY A 147 -6.94 -35.04 24.69
CA GLY A 147 -7.24 -35.99 23.63
C GLY A 147 -8.67 -35.91 23.08
N ASN A 148 -9.47 -34.95 23.52
CA ASN A 148 -10.87 -34.78 23.08
C ASN A 148 -10.98 -33.79 21.93
N TRP A 149 -11.36 -34.24 20.76
CA TRP A 149 -11.52 -33.46 19.53
C TRP A 149 -12.96 -33.04 19.24
N THR A 150 -13.94 -33.50 20.02
CA THR A 150 -15.38 -33.32 19.74
C THR A 150 -15.77 -31.87 19.58
N ASP A 151 -15.26 -30.98 20.44
CA ASP A 151 -15.58 -29.55 20.37
C ASP A 151 -15.03 -28.93 19.09
N TYR A 152 -13.79 -29.28 18.71
CA TYR A 152 -13.19 -28.80 17.48
C TYR A 152 -13.88 -29.38 16.23
N ASP A 153 -14.23 -30.65 16.24
CA ASP A 153 -14.93 -31.29 15.13
C ASP A 153 -16.34 -30.68 14.92
N ASN A 154 -17.02 -30.29 15.99
CA ASN A 154 -18.28 -29.52 15.93
C ASN A 154 -18.07 -28.12 15.33
N PHE A 155 -17.05 -27.38 15.79
CA PHE A 155 -16.66 -26.09 15.23
C PHE A 155 -16.36 -26.21 13.74
N LEU A 156 -15.50 -27.15 13.35
CA LEU A 156 -15.09 -27.34 11.96
C LEU A 156 -16.28 -27.72 11.07
N THR A 157 -17.18 -28.56 11.57
CA THR A 157 -18.43 -28.94 10.87
C THR A 157 -19.31 -27.70 10.65
N ARG A 158 -19.48 -26.86 11.69
CA ARG A 158 -20.23 -25.61 11.57
C ARG A 158 -19.60 -24.69 10.53
N LEU A 159 -18.30 -24.45 10.60
CA LEU A 159 -17.57 -23.58 9.68
C LEU A 159 -17.66 -24.07 8.21
N ILE A 160 -17.49 -25.38 7.98
CA ILE A 160 -17.61 -25.99 6.65
C ILE A 160 -19.01 -25.76 6.08
N ASN A 161 -20.06 -25.97 6.90
CA ASN A 161 -21.44 -25.76 6.48
C ASN A 161 -21.71 -24.27 6.15
N ASP A 162 -21.18 -23.36 6.94
CA ASP A 162 -21.33 -21.93 6.73
C ASP A 162 -20.59 -21.47 5.45
N VAL A 163 -19.37 -21.95 5.20
CA VAL A 163 -18.65 -21.69 3.94
C VAL A 163 -19.40 -22.28 2.75
N ARG A 164 -19.92 -23.51 2.85
CA ARG A 164 -20.73 -24.13 1.78
C ARG A 164 -21.98 -23.31 1.49
N ALA A 165 -22.72 -22.92 2.53
CA ALA A 165 -23.93 -22.12 2.41
C ALA A 165 -23.67 -20.72 1.83
N SER A 166 -22.48 -20.16 2.04
CA SER A 166 -22.09 -18.85 1.49
C SER A 166 -21.91 -18.85 -0.02
N GLY A 167 -21.60 -20.00 -0.63
CA GLY A 167 -21.25 -20.14 -2.05
C GLY A 167 -19.88 -19.58 -2.42
N LEU A 168 -19.07 -19.14 -1.47
CA LEU A 168 -17.76 -18.52 -1.72
C LEU A 168 -16.67 -19.59 -1.90
N SER A 169 -15.76 -19.31 -2.83
CA SER A 169 -14.49 -20.00 -2.91
C SER A 169 -13.46 -19.26 -2.06
N VAL A 170 -12.88 -19.96 -1.08
CA VAL A 170 -11.89 -19.40 -0.15
C VAL A 170 -10.60 -20.23 -0.20
N GLN A 171 -9.51 -19.64 0.29
CA GLN A 171 -8.32 -20.39 0.67
C GLN A 171 -8.35 -20.60 2.19
N TRP A 172 -7.84 -21.74 2.68
CA TRP A 172 -7.93 -22.12 4.09
C TRP A 172 -6.56 -22.02 4.74
N ASP A 173 -6.35 -21.05 5.61
CA ASP A 173 -5.16 -20.94 6.45
C ASP A 173 -5.51 -21.46 7.85
N ILE A 174 -5.14 -22.71 8.10
CA ILE A 174 -5.71 -23.51 9.22
C ILE A 174 -5.43 -22.87 10.57
N TRP A 175 -4.20 -22.37 10.81
CA TRP A 175 -3.80 -21.82 12.10
C TRP A 175 -2.74 -20.74 11.96
N ASN A 176 -2.84 -19.69 12.78
CA ASN A 176 -1.85 -18.62 12.84
C ASN A 176 -0.74 -18.94 13.83
N GLU A 177 0.51 -18.83 13.42
CA GLU A 177 1.73 -18.87 14.25
C GLU A 177 1.75 -20.00 15.29
N PRO A 178 1.60 -21.27 14.88
CA PRO A 178 1.52 -22.40 15.80
C PRO A 178 2.82 -22.70 16.56
N ASN A 179 3.88 -21.98 16.27
CA ASN A 179 5.20 -22.11 16.87
C ASN A 179 5.42 -21.15 18.06
N ILE A 180 4.48 -20.25 18.35
CA ILE A 180 4.60 -19.31 19.47
C ILE A 180 3.44 -19.49 20.47
N THR A 181 3.76 -19.35 21.76
CA THR A 181 2.87 -19.74 22.86
C THR A 181 1.62 -18.85 22.99
N ILE A 182 1.63 -17.63 22.45
CA ILE A 182 0.47 -16.75 22.46
C ILE A 182 -0.69 -17.30 21.62
N PHE A 183 -0.37 -18.04 20.54
CA PHE A 183 -1.37 -18.61 19.63
C PHE A 183 -1.48 -20.14 19.73
N TRP A 184 -0.42 -20.81 20.24
CA TRP A 184 -0.45 -22.25 20.48
C TRP A 184 0.38 -22.64 21.70
N ASN A 185 -0.27 -22.78 22.84
CA ASN A 185 0.37 -23.17 24.10
C ASN A 185 0.09 -24.65 24.43
N ARG A 186 0.39 -25.54 23.50
CA ARG A 186 0.25 -27.00 23.63
C ARG A 186 1.43 -27.68 22.92
N PRO A 187 1.67 -28.98 23.14
CA PRO A 187 2.68 -29.74 22.43
C PRO A 187 2.50 -29.64 20.91
N ILE A 188 3.61 -29.62 20.17
CA ILE A 188 3.59 -29.58 18.70
C ILE A 188 2.85 -30.79 18.11
N SER A 189 2.92 -31.95 18.74
CA SER A 189 2.20 -33.15 18.29
C SER A 189 0.67 -32.96 18.25
N GLN A 190 0.11 -32.17 19.18
CA GLN A 190 -1.31 -31.82 19.18
C GLN A 190 -1.63 -30.86 18.01
N TYR A 191 -0.75 -29.91 17.70
CA TYR A 191 -0.91 -29.07 16.51
C TYR A 191 -0.83 -29.87 15.20
N LEU A 192 0.11 -30.80 15.10
CA LEU A 192 0.24 -31.63 13.91
C LEU A 192 -1.01 -32.50 13.68
N GLU A 193 -1.61 -33.01 14.74
CA GLU A 193 -2.89 -33.75 14.65
C GLU A 193 -4.05 -32.80 14.27
N LEU A 194 -4.10 -31.56 14.82
CA LEU A 194 -5.03 -30.52 14.38
C LEU A 194 -4.91 -30.28 12.87
N TRP A 195 -3.66 -30.09 12.38
CA TRP A 195 -3.38 -29.88 10.98
C TRP A 195 -3.92 -31.01 10.12
N ARG A 196 -3.57 -32.28 10.45
CA ARG A 196 -3.98 -33.45 9.69
C ARG A 196 -5.50 -33.57 9.59
N ARG A 197 -6.21 -33.48 10.74
CA ARG A 197 -7.68 -33.57 10.82
C ARG A 197 -8.33 -32.48 9.97
N THR A 198 -7.91 -31.26 10.14
CA THR A 198 -8.48 -30.10 9.43
C THR A 198 -8.21 -30.18 7.94
N TYR A 199 -6.98 -30.49 7.55
CA TYR A 199 -6.58 -30.67 6.15
C TYR A 199 -7.45 -31.75 5.47
N GLN A 200 -7.53 -32.93 6.07
CA GLN A 200 -8.28 -34.06 5.49
C GLN A 200 -9.77 -33.75 5.37
N ARG A 201 -10.34 -33.09 6.37
CA ARG A 201 -11.76 -32.70 6.34
C ARG A 201 -12.03 -31.63 5.28
N ILE A 202 -11.22 -30.59 5.20
CA ILE A 202 -11.35 -29.55 4.15
C ILE A 202 -11.20 -30.18 2.76
N ARG A 203 -10.21 -31.03 2.56
CA ARG A 203 -9.95 -31.67 1.27
C ARG A 203 -11.10 -32.59 0.84
N ALA A 204 -11.75 -33.27 1.77
CA ALA A 204 -12.91 -34.11 1.47
C ALA A 204 -14.15 -33.27 1.08
N GLU A 205 -14.36 -32.13 1.72
CA GLU A 205 -15.55 -31.29 1.52
C GLU A 205 -15.38 -30.27 0.37
N PHE A 206 -14.15 -29.80 0.14
CA PHE A 206 -13.79 -28.80 -0.86
C PHE A 206 -12.52 -29.23 -1.63
N PRO A 207 -12.59 -30.21 -2.52
CA PRO A 207 -11.41 -30.78 -3.19
C PRO A 207 -10.56 -29.77 -3.97
N SER A 208 -11.18 -28.71 -4.50
CA SER A 208 -10.55 -27.69 -5.32
C SER A 208 -10.10 -26.42 -4.58
N GLN A 209 -10.52 -26.25 -3.32
CA GLN A 209 -10.09 -25.09 -2.54
C GLN A 209 -8.68 -25.30 -2.00
N LEU A 210 -7.88 -24.23 -2.03
CA LEU A 210 -6.47 -24.29 -1.65
C LEU A 210 -6.30 -24.22 -0.13
N ILE A 211 -5.37 -25.03 0.38
CA ILE A 211 -4.98 -25.05 1.79
C ILE A 211 -3.61 -24.38 1.91
N VAL A 212 -3.56 -23.41 2.80
CA VAL A 212 -2.39 -22.55 3.11
C VAL A 212 -1.82 -22.98 4.47
N GLY A 213 -0.53 -22.97 4.62
CA GLY A 213 0.10 -23.23 5.92
C GLY A 213 1.60 -23.54 5.85
N PRO A 214 2.23 -23.60 7.03
CA PRO A 214 1.69 -23.55 8.40
C PRO A 214 1.51 -22.12 8.97
N SER A 215 1.80 -21.06 8.23
CA SER A 215 1.77 -19.67 8.70
C SER A 215 2.58 -19.45 9.99
N CYS A 216 3.80 -20.02 9.98
CA CYS A 216 4.74 -19.96 11.09
C CYS A 216 5.27 -18.54 11.28
N ALA A 217 5.40 -18.07 12.53
CA ALA A 217 6.14 -16.84 12.86
C ALA A 217 7.66 -16.99 12.63
N CYS A 218 8.05 -17.83 11.71
CA CYS A 218 9.44 -18.21 11.46
C CYS A 218 9.65 -18.57 9.99
N VAL A 219 10.73 -18.05 9.42
CA VAL A 219 11.15 -18.39 8.06
C VAL A 219 11.54 -19.87 7.98
N PRO A 220 11.21 -20.58 6.89
CA PRO A 220 11.67 -21.95 6.67
C PRO A 220 13.20 -22.06 6.78
N SER A 221 13.66 -23.08 7.51
CA SER A 221 15.09 -23.34 7.68
C SER A 221 15.33 -24.81 7.99
N THR A 222 16.38 -25.39 7.42
CA THR A 222 16.82 -26.76 7.68
C THR A 222 17.20 -27.02 9.13
N ASN A 223 17.55 -25.97 9.87
CA ASN A 223 17.95 -26.04 11.28
C ASN A 223 16.80 -25.70 12.26
N HIS A 224 15.60 -25.37 11.75
CA HIS A 224 14.50 -24.96 12.60
C HIS A 224 13.63 -26.17 13.01
N ALA A 225 13.57 -26.45 14.30
CA ALA A 225 12.88 -27.65 14.83
C ALA A 225 11.40 -27.74 14.41
N PHE A 226 10.65 -26.63 14.45
CA PHE A 226 9.26 -26.60 14.02
C PHE A 226 9.11 -27.00 12.55
N TRP A 227 9.91 -26.38 11.65
CA TRP A 227 9.84 -26.69 10.22
C TRP A 227 10.17 -28.14 9.93
N ASN A 228 11.18 -28.69 10.59
CA ASN A 228 11.55 -30.09 10.41
C ASN A 228 10.40 -31.03 10.82
N GLN A 229 9.85 -30.84 12.02
CA GLN A 229 8.75 -31.68 12.52
C GLN A 229 7.49 -31.53 11.66
N TYR A 230 7.13 -30.31 11.28
CA TYR A 230 5.97 -30.05 10.45
C TYR A 230 6.09 -30.69 9.07
N LEU A 231 7.20 -30.45 8.34
CA LEU A 231 7.38 -30.96 6.99
C LEU A 231 7.49 -32.49 6.95
N ASP A 232 8.17 -33.11 7.92
CA ASP A 232 8.24 -34.58 8.04
C ASP A 232 6.86 -35.17 8.26
N PHE A 233 6.06 -34.55 9.12
CA PHE A 233 4.69 -34.99 9.41
C PHE A 233 3.78 -34.84 8.20
N VAL A 234 3.71 -33.66 7.57
CA VAL A 234 2.79 -33.45 6.43
C VAL A 234 3.19 -34.30 5.23
N ARG A 235 4.48 -34.62 5.07
CA ARG A 235 4.95 -35.55 4.04
C ARG A 235 4.50 -36.98 4.33
N SER A 236 4.67 -37.44 5.56
CA SER A 236 4.29 -38.82 5.96
C SER A 236 2.78 -39.05 5.95
N THR A 237 1.99 -38.03 6.24
CA THR A 237 0.52 -38.10 6.31
C THR A 237 -0.18 -37.70 4.99
N ASN A 238 0.57 -37.35 3.96
CA ASN A 238 0.07 -36.84 2.68
C ASN A 238 -0.84 -35.60 2.85
N THR A 239 -0.41 -34.67 3.71
CA THR A 239 -1.14 -33.42 4.00
C THR A 239 -0.30 -32.17 3.74
N VAL A 240 0.62 -32.23 2.77
CA VAL A 240 1.41 -31.07 2.34
C VAL A 240 0.47 -29.97 1.82
N PRO A 241 0.55 -28.73 2.35
CA PRO A 241 -0.32 -27.64 1.89
C PRO A 241 -0.13 -27.34 0.42
N ASP A 242 -1.15 -26.82 -0.25
CA ASP A 242 -1.06 -26.34 -1.63
C ASP A 242 -0.15 -25.12 -1.72
N ILE A 243 -0.24 -24.25 -0.72
CA ILE A 243 0.56 -23.03 -0.58
C ILE A 243 1.32 -23.10 0.74
N ILE A 244 2.65 -23.11 0.67
CA ILE A 244 3.48 -23.03 1.88
C ILE A 244 3.59 -21.56 2.32
N SER A 245 3.31 -21.30 3.60
CA SER A 245 3.26 -19.94 4.15
C SER A 245 4.07 -19.77 5.42
N TRP A 246 4.57 -18.56 5.62
CA TRP A 246 5.26 -18.12 6.81
C TRP A 246 5.18 -16.61 6.98
N HIS A 247 5.56 -16.10 8.16
CA HIS A 247 5.71 -14.69 8.44
C HIS A 247 7.18 -14.27 8.37
N SER A 248 7.42 -13.05 7.92
CA SER A 248 8.76 -12.47 7.79
C SER A 248 8.71 -11.01 8.30
N LEU A 249 8.97 -10.85 9.61
CA LEU A 249 8.78 -9.60 10.34
C LEU A 249 10.01 -9.31 11.24
N PRO A 250 11.12 -8.76 10.71
CA PRO A 250 11.44 -8.41 9.30
C PRO A 250 11.99 -9.60 8.51
N GLY A 251 12.29 -9.38 7.22
CA GLY A 251 13.03 -10.36 6.42
C GLY A 251 13.10 -10.07 4.91
N ASP A 252 13.95 -10.82 4.21
CA ASP A 252 14.13 -10.71 2.77
C ASP A 252 13.37 -11.83 2.03
N PRO A 253 12.31 -11.52 1.28
CA PRO A 253 11.55 -12.51 0.52
C PRO A 253 12.38 -13.41 -0.39
N VAL A 254 13.42 -12.88 -1.03
CA VAL A 254 14.29 -13.66 -1.93
C VAL A 254 15.10 -14.70 -1.16
N ALA A 255 15.73 -14.28 -0.07
CA ALA A 255 16.47 -15.19 0.80
C ALA A 255 15.53 -16.21 1.46
N ASN A 256 14.32 -15.79 1.86
CA ASN A 256 13.33 -16.65 2.49
C ASN A 256 12.86 -17.77 1.56
N VAL A 257 12.58 -17.47 0.29
CA VAL A 257 12.18 -18.49 -0.69
C VAL A 257 13.34 -19.45 -0.98
N ALA A 258 14.57 -18.97 -1.07
CA ALA A 258 15.75 -19.84 -1.22
C ALA A 258 15.89 -20.80 -0.03
N ALA A 259 15.72 -20.30 1.19
CA ALA A 259 15.75 -21.11 2.41
C ALA A 259 14.58 -22.10 2.46
N ALA A 260 13.39 -21.71 2.01
CA ALA A 260 12.24 -22.61 1.89
C ALA A 260 12.55 -23.77 0.93
N ASN A 261 13.05 -23.50 -0.27
CA ASN A 261 13.44 -24.54 -1.23
C ASN A 261 14.45 -25.50 -0.62
N ALA A 262 15.53 -25.00 0.00
CA ALA A 262 16.54 -25.83 0.66
C ALA A 262 15.97 -26.68 1.82
N THR A 263 14.86 -26.25 2.44
CA THR A 263 14.20 -26.98 3.52
C THR A 263 13.28 -28.08 2.96
N LEU A 264 12.74 -27.90 1.76
CA LEU A 264 11.86 -28.86 1.07
C LEU A 264 12.64 -29.99 0.37
N ASP A 265 13.83 -29.68 -0.17
CA ASP A 265 14.67 -30.61 -0.95
C ASP A 265 14.92 -31.96 -0.26
N PRO A 266 15.38 -32.02 1.01
CA PRO A 266 15.69 -33.28 1.66
C PRO A 266 14.46 -34.20 1.86
N ARG A 267 13.25 -33.64 1.71
CA ARG A 267 11.98 -34.33 1.89
C ARG A 267 11.31 -34.74 0.59
N GLY A 268 11.92 -34.39 -0.56
CA GLY A 268 11.37 -34.60 -1.88
C GLY A 268 10.01 -33.88 -2.08
N ILE A 269 9.79 -32.77 -1.39
CA ILE A 269 8.63 -31.91 -1.61
C ILE A 269 8.96 -30.99 -2.79
N ALA A 270 8.21 -31.14 -3.87
CA ALA A 270 8.47 -30.41 -5.12
C ALA A 270 8.43 -28.88 -4.93
N HIS A 271 9.38 -28.20 -5.58
CA HIS A 271 9.46 -26.75 -5.75
C HIS A 271 10.03 -26.42 -7.17
N PRO A 272 9.86 -25.19 -7.72
CA PRO A 272 9.10 -24.10 -7.15
C PRO A 272 7.62 -24.43 -7.00
N ARG A 273 6.99 -23.91 -5.96
CA ARG A 273 5.58 -24.05 -5.69
C ARG A 273 4.99 -22.72 -5.22
N PRO A 274 3.67 -22.57 -5.09
CA PRO A 274 3.09 -21.36 -4.51
C PRO A 274 3.58 -21.13 -3.08
N TYR A 275 4.14 -19.94 -2.84
CA TYR A 275 4.57 -19.47 -1.54
C TYR A 275 3.78 -18.23 -1.15
N GLN A 276 3.45 -18.10 0.14
CA GLN A 276 2.90 -16.89 0.72
C GLN A 276 3.72 -16.47 1.93
N ILE A 277 4.26 -15.25 1.88
CA ILE A 277 4.75 -14.55 3.06
C ILE A 277 3.55 -13.78 3.58
N ASN A 278 2.68 -14.47 4.35
CA ASN A 278 1.35 -13.99 4.66
C ASN A 278 1.26 -13.08 5.90
N GLU A 279 2.42 -12.64 6.39
CA GLU A 279 2.65 -11.41 7.14
C GLU A 279 4.06 -10.90 6.86
N TYR A 280 4.18 -9.71 6.24
CA TYR A 280 5.44 -9.01 6.05
C TYR A 280 5.30 -7.52 6.42
N GLY A 281 6.42 -6.83 6.60
CA GLY A 281 6.47 -5.44 6.98
C GLY A 281 6.26 -5.24 8.48
N ALA A 282 7.34 -5.34 9.27
CA ALA A 282 7.35 -5.05 10.69
C ALA A 282 6.90 -3.60 10.96
N PRO A 283 6.52 -3.21 12.20
CA PRO A 283 5.99 -1.87 12.48
C PRO A 283 6.89 -0.72 12.02
N ASP A 284 8.20 -0.87 12.13
CA ASP A 284 9.22 0.09 11.70
C ASP A 284 9.50 0.06 10.18
N GLU A 285 9.05 -0.98 9.49
CA GLU A 285 9.15 -1.13 8.04
C GLU A 285 7.90 -0.62 7.29
N GLN A 286 6.89 -0.13 8.02
CA GLN A 286 5.67 0.39 7.40
C GLN A 286 5.82 1.85 6.97
N ASN A 287 6.66 2.05 5.98
CA ASN A 287 6.96 3.33 5.34
C ASN A 287 7.16 3.12 3.82
N PRO A 288 7.12 4.19 3.01
CA PRO A 288 7.26 4.08 1.56
C PRO A 288 8.54 3.36 1.10
N ALA A 289 9.70 3.64 1.70
CA ALA A 289 10.98 3.06 1.26
C ALA A 289 10.99 1.53 1.42
N ASP A 290 10.62 1.04 2.59
CA ASP A 290 10.57 -0.41 2.85
C ASP A 290 9.43 -1.07 2.07
N GLY A 291 8.26 -0.42 1.95
CA GLY A 291 7.13 -0.93 1.16
C GLY A 291 7.48 -1.16 -0.31
N ALA A 292 8.19 -0.23 -0.94
CA ALA A 292 8.65 -0.39 -2.33
C ALA A 292 9.75 -1.46 -2.45
N TRP A 293 10.61 -1.60 -1.46
CA TRP A 293 11.61 -2.67 -1.41
C TRP A 293 10.94 -4.05 -1.33
N TYR A 294 9.94 -4.22 -0.46
CA TYR A 294 9.17 -5.47 -0.39
C TYR A 294 8.45 -5.78 -1.71
N ILE A 295 7.88 -4.80 -2.40
CA ILE A 295 7.28 -4.98 -3.73
C ILE A 295 8.30 -5.61 -4.69
N ALA A 296 9.50 -5.03 -4.80
CA ALA A 296 10.55 -5.54 -5.67
C ALA A 296 10.99 -6.96 -5.29
N ARG A 297 11.15 -7.22 -3.98
CA ARG A 297 11.61 -8.51 -3.46
C ARG A 297 10.58 -9.62 -3.62
N LEU A 298 9.31 -9.36 -3.37
CA LEU A 298 8.22 -10.33 -3.53
C LEU A 298 8.03 -10.74 -4.99
N GLU A 299 8.06 -9.78 -5.92
CA GLU A 299 8.01 -10.06 -7.35
C GLU A 299 9.21 -10.90 -7.81
N ARG A 300 10.43 -10.58 -7.36
CA ARG A 300 11.64 -11.32 -7.66
C ARG A 300 11.64 -12.73 -7.06
N ALA A 301 11.16 -12.87 -5.84
CA ALA A 301 11.03 -14.15 -5.14
C ALA A 301 9.91 -15.04 -5.72
N ARG A 302 9.00 -14.47 -6.49
CA ARG A 302 7.76 -15.11 -6.96
C ARG A 302 6.92 -15.67 -5.82
N ALA A 303 6.89 -14.95 -4.69
CA ALA A 303 6.07 -15.26 -3.52
C ALA A 303 4.98 -14.19 -3.35
N ASP A 304 3.76 -14.62 -3.04
CA ASP A 304 2.69 -13.69 -2.72
C ASP A 304 2.90 -13.14 -1.31
N GLY A 305 2.77 -11.82 -1.15
CA GLY A 305 2.94 -11.14 0.12
C GLY A 305 1.61 -10.60 0.64
N LEU A 306 1.36 -10.81 1.94
CA LEU A 306 0.29 -10.13 2.64
C LEU A 306 0.89 -9.21 3.71
N ARG A 307 0.67 -7.91 3.54
CA ARG A 307 1.20 -6.91 4.45
C ARG A 307 0.54 -7.01 5.81
N ALA A 308 1.34 -7.04 6.86
CA ALA A 308 0.87 -7.06 8.24
C ALA A 308 0.14 -5.76 8.58
N ASN A 309 -0.86 -5.86 9.46
CA ASN A 309 -1.69 -4.72 9.85
C ASN A 309 -1.30 -4.22 11.24
N TRP A 310 -0.53 -3.12 11.27
CA TRP A 310 -0.15 -2.41 12.48
C TRP A 310 -0.89 -1.07 12.59
N ALA A 311 -2.18 -1.07 12.25
CA ALA A 311 -3.00 0.14 12.19
C ALA A 311 -2.96 0.95 13.50
N SER A 312 -3.08 2.26 13.36
CA SER A 312 -3.17 3.19 14.49
C SER A 312 -4.30 2.79 15.44
N GLY A 313 -4.02 2.75 16.75
CA GLY A 313 -4.99 2.32 17.75
C GLY A 313 -5.20 0.80 17.87
N GLY A 314 -4.41 -0.02 17.17
CA GLY A 314 -4.40 -1.47 17.30
C GLY A 314 -5.63 -2.19 16.74
N SER A 315 -6.41 -1.57 15.86
CA SER A 315 -7.58 -2.19 15.25
C SER A 315 -7.23 -2.85 13.92
N LEU A 316 -7.45 -4.15 13.81
CA LEU A 316 -7.33 -4.88 12.54
C LEU A 316 -8.44 -4.52 11.54
N HIS A 317 -9.61 -4.11 12.03
CA HIS A 317 -10.81 -3.86 11.22
C HIS A 317 -10.88 -2.41 10.74
N ASN A 318 -9.80 -1.89 10.14
CA ASN A 318 -9.72 -0.52 9.65
C ASN A 318 -8.48 -0.26 8.79
N ASP A 319 -8.47 0.89 8.10
CA ASP A 319 -7.29 1.57 7.54
C ASP A 319 -6.45 0.78 6.52
N LEU A 320 -7.00 -0.28 5.90
CA LEU A 320 -6.36 -1.06 4.83
C LEU A 320 -4.89 -1.42 5.17
N GLY A 321 -4.68 -2.22 6.22
CA GLY A 321 -3.34 -2.65 6.60
C GLY A 321 -2.39 -1.49 6.93
N ASN A 322 -2.88 -0.42 7.56
CA ASN A 322 -2.13 0.78 7.90
C ASN A 322 -1.69 1.66 6.70
N LEU A 323 -2.23 1.42 5.50
CA LEU A 323 -1.96 2.27 4.32
C LEU A 323 -2.73 3.58 4.33
N LEU A 324 -3.77 3.67 5.16
CA LEU A 324 -4.64 4.82 5.28
C LEU A 324 -4.58 5.43 6.67
N ILE A 325 -5.00 6.69 6.76
CA ILE A 325 -5.22 7.40 8.02
C ILE A 325 -6.57 8.10 7.95
N ARG A 326 -7.21 8.32 9.09
CA ARG A 326 -8.45 9.10 9.16
C ARG A 326 -8.16 10.56 9.51
N ASN A 327 -8.82 11.47 8.80
CA ASN A 327 -8.84 12.88 9.16
C ASN A 327 -9.81 13.16 10.31
N SER A 328 -9.90 14.42 10.74
CA SER A 328 -10.81 14.85 11.82
C SER A 328 -12.30 14.63 11.52
N ALA A 329 -12.68 14.50 10.25
CA ALA A 329 -14.03 14.16 9.82
C ALA A 329 -14.28 12.65 9.72
N GLY A 330 -13.30 11.81 10.12
CA GLY A 330 -13.40 10.35 10.06
C GLY A 330 -13.22 9.74 8.68
N GLN A 331 -12.83 10.53 7.66
CA GLN A 331 -12.65 10.07 6.29
C GLN A 331 -11.24 9.52 6.10
N HIS A 332 -11.12 8.43 5.34
CA HIS A 332 -9.84 7.84 4.99
C HIS A 332 -9.08 8.70 3.98
N GLN A 333 -7.80 8.86 4.23
CA GLN A 333 -6.83 9.50 3.34
C GLN A 333 -5.61 8.58 3.17
N PRO A 334 -4.99 8.54 1.97
CA PRO A 334 -3.82 7.71 1.74
C PRO A 334 -2.60 8.24 2.50
N LYS A 335 -1.80 7.32 3.04
CA LYS A 335 -0.42 7.58 3.45
C LYS A 335 0.54 7.42 2.26
N GLY A 336 1.81 7.78 2.44
CA GLY A 336 2.80 7.66 1.38
C GLY A 336 2.91 6.24 0.82
N GLU A 337 2.89 5.23 1.67
CA GLU A 337 3.04 3.84 1.22
C GLU A 337 1.89 3.36 0.31
N TRP A 338 0.66 3.87 0.49
CA TRP A 338 -0.44 3.57 -0.44
C TRP A 338 -0.13 3.99 -1.88
N TRP A 339 0.59 5.12 -2.05
CA TRP A 339 1.01 5.61 -3.36
C TRP A 339 2.05 4.71 -4.03
N ASN A 340 2.87 3.97 -3.26
CA ASN A 340 3.73 2.93 -3.83
C ASN A 340 2.92 1.85 -4.51
N TYR A 341 1.90 1.31 -3.83
CA TYR A 341 1.03 0.28 -4.39
C TYR A 341 0.23 0.80 -5.59
N ARG A 342 -0.21 2.07 -5.54
CA ARG A 342 -0.86 2.69 -6.69
C ARG A 342 0.09 2.85 -7.88
N TYR A 343 1.34 3.27 -7.66
CA TYR A 343 2.34 3.33 -8.72
C TYR A 343 2.64 1.93 -9.25
N TYR A 344 2.84 0.96 -8.38
CA TYR A 344 3.02 -0.44 -8.73
C TYR A 344 1.86 -1.00 -9.55
N ALA A 345 0.62 -0.72 -9.18
CA ALA A 345 -0.57 -1.08 -9.94
C ALA A 345 -0.61 -0.48 -11.36
N SER A 346 0.03 0.66 -11.57
CA SER A 346 0.18 1.34 -12.87
C SER A 346 1.34 0.80 -13.71
N GLN A 347 2.17 -0.07 -13.15
CA GLN A 347 3.25 -0.75 -13.87
C GLN A 347 2.68 -1.95 -14.61
N VAL A 348 2.49 -1.79 -15.91
CA VAL A 348 1.88 -2.78 -16.82
C VAL A 348 2.87 -3.16 -17.92
N GLY A 349 2.49 -4.11 -18.79
CA GLY A 349 3.33 -4.59 -19.89
C GLY A 349 4.29 -5.67 -19.45
N GLU A 350 5.59 -5.46 -19.64
CA GLU A 350 6.62 -6.45 -19.30
C GLU A 350 7.44 -5.99 -18.09
N ASN A 351 7.57 -6.86 -17.10
CA ASN A 351 8.54 -6.72 -16.03
C ASN A 351 9.96 -6.92 -16.59
N VAL A 352 10.88 -6.05 -16.24
CA VAL A 352 12.26 -6.08 -16.74
C VAL A 352 13.27 -6.36 -15.62
N ALA A 353 14.45 -6.87 -16.01
CA ALA A 353 15.46 -7.26 -15.06
C ALA A 353 16.07 -6.05 -14.34
N VAL A 354 16.19 -6.17 -13.02
CA VAL A 354 16.87 -5.20 -12.16
C VAL A 354 18.00 -5.89 -11.42
N THR A 355 19.19 -5.27 -11.41
CA THR A 355 20.29 -5.62 -10.53
C THR A 355 20.25 -4.67 -9.35
N PRO A 356 19.94 -5.17 -8.13
CA PRO A 356 19.89 -4.35 -6.92
C PRO A 356 21.28 -3.98 -6.44
N SER A 357 21.36 -2.98 -5.56
CA SER A 357 22.53 -2.72 -4.75
C SER A 357 22.42 -3.44 -3.38
N GLN A 358 23.32 -3.11 -2.45
CA GLN A 358 23.24 -3.67 -1.10
C GLN A 358 21.99 -3.20 -0.36
N SER A 359 21.65 -1.92 -0.48
CA SER A 359 20.57 -1.30 0.31
C SER A 359 19.31 -1.03 -0.51
N TYR A 360 19.41 -0.88 -1.85
CA TYR A 360 18.28 -0.51 -2.72
C TYR A 360 17.91 -1.65 -3.66
N ASP A 361 16.60 -1.78 -3.88
CA ASP A 361 16.05 -2.61 -4.95
C ASP A 361 14.98 -1.84 -5.72
N ALA A 362 14.63 -2.32 -6.91
CA ALA A 362 13.60 -1.70 -7.72
C ALA A 362 12.75 -2.72 -8.46
N TYR A 363 11.52 -2.33 -8.71
CA TYR A 363 10.61 -3.01 -9.63
C TYR A 363 10.41 -2.16 -10.88
N ALA A 364 10.67 -2.74 -12.05
CA ALA A 364 10.64 -1.98 -13.29
C ALA A 364 9.82 -2.68 -14.37
N THR A 365 9.11 -1.88 -15.18
CA THR A 365 8.30 -2.36 -16.31
C THR A 365 8.45 -1.48 -17.53
N LYS A 366 8.10 -2.03 -18.70
CA LYS A 366 8.04 -1.30 -19.96
C LYS A 366 6.80 -1.65 -20.77
N THR A 367 6.33 -0.66 -21.52
CA THR A 367 5.37 -0.79 -22.63
C THR A 367 5.82 0.10 -23.78
N ALA A 368 5.09 0.11 -24.90
CA ALA A 368 5.32 1.11 -25.94
C ALA A 368 5.09 2.53 -25.36
N GLY A 369 6.07 3.41 -25.52
CA GLY A 369 6.02 4.81 -25.13
C GLY A 369 6.22 5.11 -23.64
N VAL A 370 6.37 4.10 -22.77
CA VAL A 370 6.62 4.37 -21.35
C VAL A 370 7.41 3.24 -20.67
N ALA A 371 8.34 3.61 -19.80
CA ALA A 371 8.97 2.70 -18.86
C ALA A 371 8.91 3.28 -17.45
N LYS A 372 8.69 2.42 -16.45
CA LYS A 372 8.48 2.82 -15.06
C LYS A 372 9.38 2.03 -14.13
N VAL A 373 9.97 2.72 -13.16
CA VAL A 373 10.84 2.15 -12.12
C VAL A 373 10.35 2.65 -10.76
N LEU A 374 9.98 1.73 -9.87
CA LEU A 374 9.68 1.98 -8.46
C LEU A 374 10.90 1.56 -7.64
N ILE A 375 11.47 2.45 -6.85
CA ILE A 375 12.74 2.24 -6.16
C ILE A 375 12.48 2.26 -4.66
N GLY A 376 12.88 1.20 -3.95
CA GLY A 376 12.72 1.07 -2.51
C GLY A 376 14.01 0.70 -1.79
N GLY A 377 13.95 0.70 -0.47
CA GLY A 377 15.10 0.48 0.40
C GLY A 377 15.89 1.76 0.67
N GLY A 378 17.16 1.59 1.03
CA GLY A 378 18.04 2.74 1.29
C GLY A 378 17.83 3.35 2.66
N ARG A 379 18.13 2.60 3.71
CA ARG A 379 18.10 3.10 5.09
C ARG A 379 19.17 4.16 5.38
N THR A 380 19.75 4.76 4.31
CA THR A 380 20.75 5.83 4.36
C THR A 380 20.31 6.98 3.45
N THR A 381 20.70 8.19 3.78
CA THR A 381 20.57 9.37 2.90
C THR A 381 21.78 9.43 1.96
N GLY A 382 21.62 10.03 0.77
CA GLY A 382 22.70 10.17 -0.21
C GLY A 382 22.17 10.12 -1.63
N ASN A 383 23.07 9.95 -2.59
CA ASN A 383 22.71 9.82 -4.00
C ASN A 383 22.69 8.36 -4.43
N LEU A 384 21.56 7.94 -5.01
CA LEU A 384 21.48 6.65 -5.70
C LEU A 384 21.65 6.87 -7.20
N THR A 385 22.57 6.15 -7.80
CA THR A 385 22.74 6.11 -9.26
C THR A 385 21.85 5.02 -9.86
N VAL A 386 20.96 5.39 -10.77
CA VAL A 386 20.08 4.46 -11.51
C VAL A 386 20.56 4.36 -12.95
N ASN A 387 21.12 3.21 -13.31
CA ASN A 387 21.62 2.91 -14.65
C ASN A 387 20.51 2.27 -15.49
N LEU A 388 19.90 3.01 -16.39
CA LEU A 388 18.84 2.60 -17.29
C LEU A 388 19.44 2.15 -18.61
N GLN A 389 19.42 0.84 -18.87
CA GLN A 389 20.17 0.19 -19.94
C GLN A 389 19.26 -0.37 -21.03
N ARG A 390 19.73 -0.34 -22.27
CA ARG A 390 19.06 -0.93 -23.44
C ARG A 390 17.68 -0.32 -23.71
N LEU A 391 17.60 1.01 -23.66
CA LEU A 391 16.39 1.78 -23.96
C LEU A 391 15.89 1.56 -25.39
N ASP A 392 16.78 1.14 -26.31
CA ASP A 392 16.45 0.71 -27.69
C ASP A 392 15.41 -0.38 -27.77
N THR A 393 15.25 -1.18 -26.71
CA THR A 393 14.27 -2.27 -26.63
C THR A 393 12.89 -1.82 -26.12
N THR A 394 12.71 -0.53 -25.85
CA THR A 394 11.42 0.05 -25.44
C THR A 394 10.92 1.00 -26.53
N SER A 395 9.97 0.51 -27.32
CA SER A 395 9.47 1.24 -28.49
C SER A 395 8.93 2.62 -28.09
N GLY A 396 9.34 3.66 -28.83
CA GLY A 396 8.74 5.00 -28.80
C GLY A 396 9.24 5.93 -27.68
N ILE A 397 10.01 5.46 -26.68
CA ILE A 397 10.48 6.33 -25.60
C ILE A 397 11.70 7.18 -25.99
N VAL A 398 12.56 6.67 -26.88
CA VAL A 398 13.73 7.41 -27.38
C VAL A 398 13.39 8.04 -28.73
N GLN A 399 13.57 9.34 -28.85
CA GLN A 399 13.40 10.12 -30.09
C GLN A 399 14.58 11.10 -30.23
N ASN A 400 15.21 11.11 -31.40
CA ASN A 400 16.37 11.97 -31.70
C ASN A 400 17.48 11.81 -30.64
N SER A 401 17.78 10.58 -30.21
CA SER A 401 18.74 10.29 -29.14
C SER A 401 18.43 11.00 -27.81
N GLN A 402 17.19 11.26 -27.53
CA GLN A 402 16.72 11.88 -26.29
C GLN A 402 15.55 11.08 -25.68
N VAL A 403 15.39 11.20 -24.36
CA VAL A 403 14.28 10.67 -23.57
C VAL A 403 13.89 11.67 -22.49
N ARG A 404 12.62 11.76 -22.15
CA ARG A 404 12.14 12.51 -20.98
C ARG A 404 12.23 11.62 -19.74
N VAL A 405 12.83 12.14 -18.69
CA VAL A 405 12.95 11.48 -17.38
C VAL A 405 12.15 12.28 -16.36
N LEU A 406 11.10 11.66 -15.82
CA LEU A 406 10.33 12.19 -14.70
C LEU A 406 10.72 11.41 -13.44
N THR A 407 11.33 12.10 -12.47
CA THR A 407 11.65 11.57 -11.15
C THR A 407 10.68 12.16 -10.13
N GLN A 408 9.99 11.31 -9.38
CA GLN A 408 9.09 11.74 -8.32
C GLN A 408 9.47 11.09 -6.99
N ARG A 409 9.15 11.78 -5.90
CA ARG A 409 9.29 11.33 -4.53
C ARG A 409 7.90 11.03 -3.95
N ILE A 410 7.75 9.92 -3.29
CA ILE A 410 6.59 9.56 -2.47
C ILE A 410 7.00 9.72 -1.01
N PRO A 411 6.58 10.78 -0.31
CA PRO A 411 7.03 11.06 1.06
C PRO A 411 6.35 10.17 2.08
N HIS A 412 7.05 9.85 3.16
CA HIS A 412 6.47 9.19 4.34
C HIS A 412 5.57 10.13 5.15
N ASN A 413 5.91 11.42 5.20
CA ASN A 413 5.17 12.44 5.95
C ASN A 413 4.91 12.08 7.42
N GLY A 414 5.87 11.42 8.09
CA GLY A 414 5.73 10.99 9.48
C GLY A 414 4.54 10.07 9.75
N GLY A 415 4.05 9.34 8.72
CA GLY A 415 2.85 8.49 8.81
C GLY A 415 1.53 9.24 8.65
N GLY A 416 1.57 10.55 8.37
CA GLY A 416 0.39 11.36 8.04
C GLY A 416 -0.10 11.16 6.60
N ALA A 417 -1.22 11.82 6.27
CA ALA A 417 -1.79 11.80 4.92
C ALA A 417 -0.83 12.39 3.87
N VAL A 418 -0.83 11.81 2.68
CA VAL A 418 -0.06 12.24 1.51
C VAL A 418 -1.01 12.41 0.33
N ALA A 419 -1.10 13.62 -0.19
CA ALA A 419 -2.01 13.94 -1.29
C ALA A 419 -1.56 13.34 -2.64
N GLY A 420 -0.26 13.12 -2.82
CA GLY A 420 0.29 12.52 -4.03
C GLY A 420 1.82 12.52 -4.09
N PRO A 421 2.41 11.84 -5.08
CA PRO A 421 3.84 11.94 -5.38
C PRO A 421 4.24 13.35 -5.76
N VAL A 422 5.45 13.75 -5.36
CA VAL A 422 6.01 15.09 -5.60
C VAL A 422 7.10 15.02 -6.67
N THR A 423 7.02 15.83 -7.70
CA THR A 423 8.04 15.88 -8.75
C THR A 423 9.36 16.45 -8.21
N VAL A 424 10.44 15.71 -8.38
CA VAL A 424 11.82 16.10 -8.06
C VAL A 424 12.49 16.70 -9.30
N SER A 425 12.32 16.03 -10.44
CA SER A 425 12.83 16.50 -11.72
C SER A 425 11.96 15.99 -12.87
N ASN A 426 11.87 16.80 -13.94
CA ASN A 426 11.20 16.43 -15.18
C ASN A 426 11.98 17.07 -16.33
N SER A 427 12.88 16.33 -16.96
CA SER A 427 13.82 16.86 -17.96
C SER A 427 13.99 15.92 -19.14
N VAL A 428 14.32 16.52 -20.30
CA VAL A 428 14.76 15.77 -21.47
C VAL A 428 16.27 15.62 -21.41
N VAL A 429 16.74 14.40 -21.50
CA VAL A 429 18.17 14.05 -21.42
C VAL A 429 18.64 13.29 -22.67
N GLY A 430 19.92 13.39 -22.97
CA GLY A 430 20.55 12.63 -24.05
C GLY A 430 20.69 11.14 -23.71
N VAL A 431 20.48 10.29 -24.70
CA VAL A 431 20.71 8.84 -24.63
C VAL A 431 22.05 8.53 -25.28
N SER A 432 22.96 7.88 -24.56
CA SER A 432 24.27 7.47 -25.05
C SER A 432 24.41 5.96 -25.00
N ASN A 433 24.79 5.33 -26.11
CA ASN A 433 24.91 3.87 -26.22
C ASN A 433 23.66 3.13 -25.72
N ASN A 434 22.46 3.66 -26.00
CA ASN A 434 21.17 3.14 -25.55
C ASN A 434 20.98 3.16 -24.03
N ASN A 435 21.74 3.96 -23.29
CA ASN A 435 21.68 4.05 -21.83
C ASN A 435 21.45 5.50 -21.38
N VAL A 436 20.85 5.60 -20.19
CA VAL A 436 20.74 6.86 -19.43
C VAL A 436 21.07 6.57 -17.97
N THR A 437 21.80 7.48 -17.34
CA THR A 437 22.05 7.44 -15.90
C THR A 437 21.25 8.55 -15.22
N VAL A 438 20.53 8.20 -14.16
CA VAL A 438 19.72 9.12 -13.35
C VAL A 438 20.25 9.12 -11.93
N THR A 439 20.50 10.30 -11.36
CA THR A 439 20.82 10.44 -9.95
C THR A 439 19.55 10.74 -9.17
N VAL A 440 19.23 9.92 -8.18
CA VAL A 440 18.08 10.06 -7.28
C VAL A 440 18.58 10.51 -5.92
N PRO A 441 18.22 11.75 -5.47
CA PRO A 441 18.69 12.29 -4.20
C PRO A 441 17.81 11.77 -3.04
N TYR A 442 18.27 10.79 -2.31
CA TYR A 442 17.59 10.32 -1.09
C TYR A 442 17.88 11.29 0.07
N THR A 443 16.94 12.17 0.32
CA THR A 443 17.03 13.16 1.42
C THR A 443 16.38 12.68 2.71
N ASN A 444 15.56 11.62 2.61
CA ASN A 444 14.90 10.98 3.75
C ASN A 444 14.89 9.45 3.54
N GLN A 445 15.30 8.72 4.58
CA GLN A 445 15.43 7.25 4.55
C GLN A 445 14.11 6.49 4.36
N THR A 446 12.97 7.12 4.69
CA THR A 446 11.65 6.49 4.64
C THR A 446 10.86 6.84 3.39
N ASP A 447 11.40 7.71 2.51
CA ASP A 447 10.74 8.10 1.27
C ASP A 447 11.07 7.12 0.14
N THR A 448 10.14 6.95 -0.79
CA THR A 448 10.33 6.20 -2.04
C THR A 448 10.50 7.14 -3.20
N TYR A 449 11.20 6.66 -4.23
CA TYR A 449 11.33 7.38 -5.50
C TYR A 449 10.86 6.54 -6.67
N THR A 450 10.33 7.23 -7.67
CA THR A 450 9.95 6.64 -8.95
C THR A 450 10.67 7.34 -10.09
N VAL A 451 11.03 6.57 -11.11
CA VAL A 451 11.56 7.09 -12.37
C VAL A 451 10.66 6.63 -13.50
N THR A 452 10.10 7.57 -14.24
CA THR A 452 9.27 7.29 -15.43
C THR A 452 9.97 7.86 -16.66
N LEU A 453 10.15 7.01 -17.67
CA LEU A 453 10.71 7.38 -18.97
C LEU A 453 9.57 7.56 -19.98
N LEU A 454 9.60 8.67 -20.70
CA LEU A 454 8.57 9.09 -21.65
C LEU A 454 9.24 9.63 -22.92
N PRO A 455 8.52 9.71 -24.06
CA PRO A 455 9.02 10.42 -25.23
C PRO A 455 9.40 11.87 -24.91
N PRO A 456 10.46 12.42 -25.51
CA PRO A 456 10.88 13.83 -25.27
C PRO A 456 9.78 14.83 -25.60
N SER A 457 8.94 14.53 -26.60
CA SER A 457 7.82 15.37 -27.06
C SER A 457 6.63 15.38 -26.08
N ASP A 458 6.54 14.43 -25.15
CA ASP A 458 5.50 14.43 -24.14
C ASP A 458 5.81 15.46 -23.05
N GLY A 459 5.21 16.65 -23.15
CA GLY A 459 5.32 17.72 -22.16
C GLY A 459 4.23 17.68 -21.09
N GLY A 460 3.37 16.66 -21.12
CA GLY A 460 2.30 16.47 -20.17
C GLY A 460 2.77 15.93 -18.82
N PHE A 461 1.91 16.06 -17.83
CA PHE A 461 2.12 15.48 -16.50
C PHE A 461 0.77 15.19 -15.85
N GLN A 462 0.75 14.27 -14.90
CA GLN A 462 -0.41 14.00 -14.05
C GLN A 462 -0.19 14.60 -12.67
N SER A 463 -1.21 15.23 -12.11
CA SER A 463 -1.11 15.84 -10.78
C SER A 463 -2.45 15.82 -10.05
N VAL A 464 -2.41 15.78 -8.72
CA VAL A 464 -3.43 16.40 -7.91
C VAL A 464 -3.22 17.91 -7.89
N ALA A 465 -4.30 18.68 -7.73
CA ALA A 465 -4.23 20.13 -7.51
C ALA A 465 -4.76 20.42 -6.10
N VAL A 466 -3.85 20.78 -5.18
CA VAL A 466 -4.18 21.03 -3.77
C VAL A 466 -4.33 22.53 -3.54
N ALA A 467 -5.50 22.97 -3.11
CA ALA A 467 -5.76 24.37 -2.78
C ALA A 467 -4.98 24.78 -1.53
N GLN A 468 -4.17 25.84 -1.63
CA GLN A 468 -3.22 26.20 -0.57
C GLN A 468 -3.88 26.65 0.74
N HIS A 469 -5.02 27.34 0.67
CA HIS A 469 -5.73 27.85 1.86
C HIS A 469 -6.42 26.76 2.68
N SER A 470 -6.85 25.65 2.05
CA SER A 470 -7.68 24.61 2.67
C SER A 470 -6.98 23.25 2.76
N GLN A 471 -5.87 23.06 2.04
CA GLN A 471 -5.18 21.78 1.87
C GLN A 471 -6.09 20.67 1.30
N GLN A 472 -7.12 21.04 0.54
CA GLN A 472 -8.04 20.11 -0.13
C GLN A 472 -7.76 20.03 -1.64
N CYS A 473 -8.14 18.90 -2.24
CA CYS A 473 -7.90 18.61 -3.65
C CYS A 473 -9.03 19.12 -4.55
N LEU A 474 -8.70 19.63 -5.74
CA LEU A 474 -9.67 19.86 -6.83
C LEU A 474 -10.30 18.53 -7.20
N ASN A 475 -11.62 18.47 -7.14
CA ASN A 475 -12.39 17.22 -7.18
C ASN A 475 -13.57 17.32 -8.14
N ASN A 476 -13.72 16.31 -9.00
CA ASN A 476 -14.94 16.13 -9.79
C ASN A 476 -16.07 15.61 -8.91
N ALA A 477 -17.13 16.38 -8.73
CA ALA A 477 -18.19 16.10 -7.79
C ALA A 477 -18.94 14.79 -8.12
N GLY A 478 -19.20 13.97 -7.09
CA GLY A 478 -20.07 12.79 -7.19
C GLY A 478 -19.62 11.71 -8.17
N LEU A 479 -18.34 11.66 -8.57
CA LEU A 479 -17.81 10.72 -9.57
C LEU A 479 -18.56 10.78 -10.93
N SER A 480 -19.18 11.90 -11.25
CA SER A 480 -19.97 12.06 -12.46
C SER A 480 -19.11 12.06 -13.74
N THR A 481 -19.61 11.45 -14.79
CA THR A 481 -19.03 11.52 -16.14
C THR A 481 -19.84 12.44 -17.08
N ALA A 482 -20.89 13.10 -16.57
CA ALA A 482 -21.74 13.98 -17.35
C ALA A 482 -21.06 15.32 -17.66
N ASP A 483 -21.36 15.90 -18.83
CA ASP A 483 -21.02 17.28 -19.14
C ASP A 483 -21.75 18.23 -18.19
N GLY A 484 -21.12 19.33 -17.83
CA GLY A 484 -21.68 20.34 -16.92
C GLY A 484 -21.52 19.99 -15.43
N ASN A 485 -20.92 18.84 -15.07
CA ASN A 485 -20.72 18.52 -13.68
C ASN A 485 -19.72 19.49 -13.04
N VAL A 486 -20.13 20.11 -11.93
CA VAL A 486 -19.34 21.14 -11.24
C VAL A 486 -18.09 20.58 -10.58
N GLN A 487 -17.06 21.41 -10.51
CA GLN A 487 -15.88 21.11 -9.72
C GLN A 487 -16.00 21.69 -8.32
N GLN A 488 -15.43 21.02 -7.38
CA GLN A 488 -15.39 21.40 -5.97
C GLN A 488 -14.03 21.10 -5.37
N GLN A 489 -13.72 21.65 -4.21
CA GLN A 489 -12.64 21.08 -3.40
C GLN A 489 -13.18 19.97 -2.49
N ASN A 490 -12.35 18.98 -2.19
CA ASN A 490 -12.68 17.93 -1.22
C ASN A 490 -11.41 17.39 -0.57
N TYR A 491 -11.54 16.68 0.55
CA TYR A 491 -10.40 16.01 1.16
C TYR A 491 -9.66 15.15 0.13
N CYS A 492 -8.33 15.20 0.16
CA CYS A 492 -7.52 14.40 -0.76
C CYS A 492 -7.60 12.93 -0.36
N ASP A 493 -8.30 12.14 -1.16
CA ASP A 493 -8.51 10.70 -0.95
C ASP A 493 -7.72 9.82 -1.94
N GLY A 494 -7.00 10.44 -2.88
CA GLY A 494 -6.20 9.75 -3.87
C GLY A 494 -6.99 9.15 -5.03
N GLY A 495 -8.30 9.30 -5.09
CA GLY A 495 -9.15 8.76 -6.16
C GLY A 495 -8.94 9.45 -7.52
N ASP A 496 -9.30 8.76 -8.61
CA ASP A 496 -9.15 9.25 -9.99
C ASP A 496 -9.94 10.54 -10.28
N GLN A 497 -11.00 10.82 -9.51
CA GLN A 497 -11.75 12.07 -9.61
C GLN A 497 -10.95 13.30 -9.14
N GLN A 498 -9.84 13.11 -8.46
CA GLN A 498 -8.92 14.15 -7.99
C GLN A 498 -7.60 14.18 -8.77
N LEU A 499 -7.42 13.27 -9.71
CA LEU A 499 -6.25 13.23 -10.58
C LEU A 499 -6.55 13.92 -11.91
N TRP A 500 -5.63 14.78 -12.30
CA TRP A 500 -5.74 15.61 -13.49
C TRP A 500 -4.54 15.43 -14.40
N ASN A 501 -4.82 15.14 -15.67
CA ASN A 501 -3.81 15.05 -16.73
C ASN A 501 -3.68 16.41 -17.41
N PHE A 502 -2.55 17.04 -17.22
CA PHE A 502 -2.19 18.30 -17.86
C PHE A 502 -1.57 18.02 -19.22
N ARG A 503 -2.32 18.24 -20.29
CA ARG A 503 -1.90 18.01 -21.69
C ARG A 503 -1.47 19.34 -22.30
N PRO A 504 -0.21 19.48 -22.79
CA PRO A 504 0.26 20.73 -23.35
C PRO A 504 -0.57 21.19 -24.55
N VAL A 505 -0.84 22.48 -24.62
CA VAL A 505 -1.42 23.10 -25.80
C VAL A 505 -0.27 23.45 -26.78
N ALA A 506 -0.33 22.89 -27.98
CA ALA A 506 0.73 23.06 -28.97
C ALA A 506 0.99 24.55 -29.28
N GLY A 507 2.25 24.93 -29.24
CA GLY A 507 2.69 26.29 -29.55
C GLY A 507 2.41 27.37 -28.49
N VAL A 508 1.88 26.98 -27.30
CA VAL A 508 1.55 27.93 -26.23
C VAL A 508 2.25 27.52 -24.94
N ALA A 509 3.25 28.30 -24.55
CA ALA A 509 4.07 28.00 -23.37
C ALA A 509 3.24 27.92 -22.08
N ASN A 510 3.58 26.99 -21.21
CA ASN A 510 2.97 26.78 -19.89
C ASN A 510 1.43 26.71 -19.90
N THR A 511 0.81 26.30 -21.03
CA THR A 511 -0.63 26.23 -21.21
C THR A 511 -1.06 24.80 -21.47
N TYR A 512 -2.12 24.36 -20.79
CA TYR A 512 -2.57 22.98 -20.77
C TYR A 512 -4.08 22.88 -20.89
N THR A 513 -4.55 21.81 -21.55
CA THR A 513 -5.88 21.26 -21.32
C THR A 513 -5.79 20.36 -20.11
N VAL A 514 -6.68 20.52 -19.13
CA VAL A 514 -6.64 19.82 -17.85
C VAL A 514 -7.75 18.77 -17.83
N VAL A 515 -7.37 17.49 -17.95
CA VAL A 515 -8.32 16.37 -18.17
C VAL A 515 -8.43 15.53 -16.91
N ASN A 516 -9.65 15.35 -16.41
CA ASN A 516 -9.92 14.52 -15.25
C ASN A 516 -9.64 13.03 -15.57
N GLN A 517 -8.95 12.33 -14.69
CA GLN A 517 -8.56 10.93 -14.89
C GLN A 517 -9.78 9.99 -14.89
N GLN A 518 -10.76 10.23 -14.01
CA GLN A 518 -11.92 9.37 -13.85
C GLN A 518 -12.92 9.51 -15.01
N SER A 519 -13.21 10.77 -15.42
CA SER A 519 -14.25 11.03 -16.42
C SER A 519 -13.72 11.15 -17.86
N GLY A 520 -12.41 11.40 -18.02
CA GLY A 520 -11.81 11.71 -19.31
C GLY A 520 -12.21 13.07 -19.89
N LYS A 521 -12.92 13.90 -19.13
CA LYS A 521 -13.41 15.21 -19.56
C LYS A 521 -12.48 16.35 -19.14
N CYS A 522 -12.56 17.46 -19.88
CA CYS A 522 -11.75 18.64 -19.67
C CYS A 522 -12.35 19.56 -18.60
N LEU A 523 -11.49 20.14 -17.77
CA LEU A 523 -11.82 21.29 -16.95
C LEU A 523 -12.26 22.43 -17.88
N ASP A 524 -13.38 23.07 -17.60
CA ASP A 524 -14.06 24.00 -18.49
C ASP A 524 -14.69 25.14 -17.70
N VAL A 525 -14.61 26.37 -18.22
CA VAL A 525 -15.37 27.49 -17.68
C VAL A 525 -16.73 27.57 -18.39
N SER A 526 -17.79 27.41 -17.64
CA SER A 526 -19.15 27.29 -18.14
C SER A 526 -19.56 28.46 -19.04
N GLY A 527 -20.17 28.13 -20.20
CA GLY A 527 -20.70 29.10 -21.14
C GLY A 527 -19.67 30.04 -21.78
N VAL A 528 -18.39 29.69 -21.74
CA VAL A 528 -17.28 30.58 -22.20
C VAL A 528 -17.35 31.95 -21.53
N SER A 529 -17.93 32.02 -20.34
CA SER A 529 -18.19 33.27 -19.60
C SER A 529 -16.87 33.96 -19.20
N THR A 530 -16.84 35.27 -19.31
CA THR A 530 -15.72 36.11 -18.81
C THR A 530 -16.05 36.78 -17.48
N ALA A 531 -17.24 36.52 -16.90
CA ALA A 531 -17.66 37.09 -15.63
C ALA A 531 -16.96 36.45 -14.43
N ASP A 532 -16.76 37.22 -13.35
CA ASP A 532 -16.43 36.67 -12.04
C ASP A 532 -17.57 35.80 -11.53
N GLY A 533 -17.25 34.68 -10.88
CA GLY A 533 -18.23 33.73 -10.35
C GLY A 533 -18.75 32.70 -11.37
N ALA A 534 -18.29 32.74 -12.63
CA ALA A 534 -18.67 31.71 -13.60
C ALA A 534 -18.16 30.35 -13.15
N ALA A 535 -19.04 29.35 -13.14
CA ALA A 535 -18.75 28.01 -12.63
C ALA A 535 -17.62 27.34 -13.44
N VAL A 536 -16.72 26.67 -12.74
CA VAL A 536 -15.78 25.73 -13.33
C VAL A 536 -16.41 24.33 -13.23
N HIS A 537 -16.59 23.69 -14.37
CA HIS A 537 -17.20 22.37 -14.48
C HIS A 537 -16.33 21.45 -15.37
N GLN A 538 -16.76 20.24 -15.61
CA GLN A 538 -16.17 19.41 -16.66
C GLN A 538 -17.04 19.44 -17.91
N TRP A 539 -16.40 19.33 -19.07
CA TRP A 539 -17.08 19.21 -20.35
C TRP A 539 -16.31 18.32 -21.31
N THR A 540 -16.98 17.77 -22.31
CA THR A 540 -16.30 17.08 -23.43
C THR A 540 -15.16 17.96 -23.96
N CYS A 541 -13.97 17.35 -24.16
CA CYS A 541 -12.77 18.09 -24.58
C CYS A 541 -12.93 18.58 -26.03
N LEU A 542 -13.04 19.89 -26.21
CA LEU A 542 -13.22 20.58 -27.50
C LEU A 542 -11.98 21.40 -27.90
N ASN A 543 -10.96 21.45 -27.04
CA ASN A 543 -9.76 22.28 -27.21
C ASN A 543 -10.08 23.79 -27.37
N SER A 544 -11.21 24.25 -26.88
CA SER A 544 -11.61 25.66 -26.86
C SER A 544 -10.85 26.44 -25.79
N LEU A 545 -10.80 27.78 -25.93
CA LEU A 545 -9.99 28.63 -25.06
C LEU A 545 -10.42 28.60 -23.58
N ASN A 546 -11.72 28.32 -23.29
CA ASN A 546 -12.25 28.16 -21.94
C ASN A 546 -11.88 26.81 -21.29
N GLN A 547 -11.27 25.90 -22.06
CA GLN A 547 -10.70 24.62 -21.58
C GLN A 547 -9.16 24.64 -21.51
N GLN A 548 -8.55 25.79 -21.84
CA GLN A 548 -7.09 25.95 -21.82
C GLN A 548 -6.69 26.84 -20.66
N PHE A 549 -5.78 26.34 -19.83
CA PHE A 549 -5.32 27.02 -18.62
C PHE A 549 -3.83 27.23 -18.65
N THR A 550 -3.42 28.50 -18.50
CA THR A 550 -2.01 28.85 -18.34
C THR A 550 -1.60 28.72 -16.87
N LEU A 551 -0.54 27.96 -16.61
CA LEU A 551 0.04 27.83 -15.28
C LEU A 551 0.93 29.02 -15.00
N ARG A 552 0.47 29.92 -14.13
CA ARG A 552 1.24 31.06 -13.64
C ARG A 552 1.90 30.70 -12.33
N LYS A 553 3.23 30.66 -12.32
CA LYS A 553 4.01 30.38 -11.13
C LYS A 553 3.72 31.41 -10.05
N VAL A 554 3.51 30.94 -8.84
CA VAL A 554 3.37 31.81 -7.65
C VAL A 554 4.72 31.94 -6.98
N THR A 555 5.10 33.18 -6.62
CA THR A 555 6.39 33.48 -5.97
C THR A 555 6.17 34.46 -4.81
N TYR A 556 6.29 33.99 -3.60
CA TYR A 556 6.33 34.80 -2.36
C TYR A 556 7.21 34.10 -1.32
N SER A 557 7.60 34.79 -0.26
CA SER A 557 8.42 34.19 0.80
C SER A 557 7.69 33.02 1.47
N GLY A 558 8.30 31.84 1.47
CA GLY A 558 7.74 30.62 2.09
C GLY A 558 6.76 29.83 1.21
N ASN A 559 6.55 30.19 -0.08
CA ASN A 559 5.76 29.37 -0.97
C ASN A 559 6.50 28.09 -1.39
N ASP A 560 5.72 27.05 -1.71
CA ASP A 560 6.22 25.82 -2.29
C ASP A 560 6.60 26.00 -3.76
N SER A 561 7.65 25.29 -4.22
CA SER A 561 8.09 25.32 -5.61
C SER A 561 7.03 24.81 -6.60
N HIS A 562 5.99 24.14 -6.12
CA HIS A 562 4.90 23.56 -6.91
C HIS A 562 3.62 24.39 -6.90
N ASP A 563 3.65 25.62 -6.37
CA ASP A 563 2.48 26.49 -6.27
C ASP A 563 2.25 27.31 -7.56
N TYR A 564 1.03 27.20 -8.09
CA TYR A 564 0.59 27.83 -9.33
C TYR A 564 -0.81 28.42 -9.23
N GLN A 565 -1.09 29.41 -10.06
CA GLN A 565 -2.45 29.80 -10.41
C GLN A 565 -2.80 29.19 -11.78
N LEU A 566 -3.99 28.62 -11.90
CA LEU A 566 -4.55 28.13 -13.14
C LEU A 566 -5.36 29.27 -13.77
N VAL A 567 -4.84 29.87 -14.83
CA VAL A 567 -5.44 31.05 -15.48
C VAL A 567 -6.16 30.62 -16.75
N ALA A 568 -7.48 30.77 -16.79
CA ALA A 568 -8.29 30.45 -17.97
C ALA A 568 -7.93 31.37 -19.14
N ARG A 569 -7.58 30.80 -20.29
CA ARG A 569 -6.99 31.52 -21.41
C ARG A 569 -7.97 32.52 -22.08
N HIS A 570 -9.27 32.18 -22.12
CA HIS A 570 -10.30 33.04 -22.74
C HIS A 570 -10.61 34.32 -21.94
N SER A 571 -10.53 34.23 -20.60
CA SER A 571 -10.98 35.29 -19.69
C SER A 571 -9.83 35.98 -18.95
N GLY A 572 -8.65 35.36 -18.87
CA GLY A 572 -7.55 35.81 -18.05
C GLY A 572 -7.80 35.67 -16.52
N LYS A 573 -8.88 35.00 -16.12
CA LYS A 573 -9.26 34.82 -14.72
C LYS A 573 -8.71 33.51 -14.14
N CYS A 574 -8.58 33.48 -12.81
CA CYS A 574 -8.04 32.35 -12.06
C CYS A 574 -9.12 31.38 -11.60
N VAL A 575 -8.78 30.10 -11.59
CA VAL A 575 -9.55 29.06 -10.92
C VAL A 575 -9.51 29.32 -9.41
N ASP A 576 -10.66 29.49 -8.80
CA ASP A 576 -10.86 30.06 -7.47
C ASP A 576 -11.81 29.16 -6.65
N VAL A 577 -11.50 28.90 -5.39
CA VAL A 577 -12.44 28.30 -4.47
C VAL A 577 -13.37 29.37 -3.91
N ASN A 578 -14.65 29.23 -4.17
CA ASN A 578 -15.68 30.22 -3.83
C ASN A 578 -15.64 30.65 -2.35
N ALA A 579 -15.72 31.95 -2.12
CA ALA A 579 -15.79 32.60 -0.80
C ALA A 579 -14.60 32.24 0.12
N VAL A 580 -13.47 31.82 -0.41
CA VAL A 580 -12.31 31.37 0.40
C VAL A 580 -12.71 30.24 1.38
N SER A 581 -13.70 29.46 1.02
CA SER A 581 -14.24 28.40 1.87
C SER A 581 -13.21 27.31 2.13
N THR A 582 -13.10 26.85 3.38
CA THR A 582 -12.31 25.67 3.75
C THR A 582 -13.17 24.41 3.92
N ALA A 583 -14.48 24.49 3.64
CA ALA A 583 -15.39 23.35 3.73
C ALA A 583 -15.15 22.36 2.58
N ALA A 584 -15.25 21.07 2.87
CA ALA A 584 -15.33 20.04 1.84
C ALA A 584 -16.63 20.23 1.02
N GLY A 585 -16.55 20.07 -0.30
CA GLY A 585 -17.66 20.31 -1.21
C GLY A 585 -17.82 21.78 -1.64
N ALA A 586 -16.95 22.70 -1.19
CA ALA A 586 -17.01 24.08 -1.65
C ALA A 586 -16.74 24.16 -3.15
N LEU A 587 -17.61 24.88 -3.88
CA LEU A 587 -17.57 24.97 -5.33
C LEU A 587 -16.36 25.75 -5.83
N VAL A 588 -15.95 25.41 -7.04
CA VAL A 588 -14.87 26.09 -7.76
C VAL A 588 -15.48 26.89 -8.91
N HIS A 589 -15.02 28.13 -9.06
CA HIS A 589 -15.42 29.04 -10.11
C HIS A 589 -14.21 29.79 -10.70
N GLN A 590 -14.39 30.63 -11.69
CA GLN A 590 -13.35 31.58 -12.05
C GLN A 590 -13.57 32.92 -11.35
N TRP A 591 -12.48 33.60 -11.01
CA TRP A 591 -12.51 34.94 -10.43
C TRP A 591 -11.32 35.78 -10.90
N THR A 592 -11.46 37.12 -10.86
CA THR A 592 -10.34 38.02 -11.14
C THR A 592 -9.12 37.59 -10.32
N CYS A 593 -7.99 37.37 -11.01
CA CYS A 593 -6.77 36.89 -10.37
C CYS A 593 -6.24 37.91 -9.35
N ARG A 594 -5.99 37.45 -8.15
CA ARG A 594 -5.34 38.20 -7.08
C ARG A 594 -3.84 37.93 -7.08
N ALA A 595 -3.04 38.88 -6.64
CA ALA A 595 -1.65 38.62 -6.39
C ALA A 595 -1.52 37.61 -5.25
N ALA A 596 -0.82 36.50 -5.49
CA ALA A 596 -0.51 35.54 -4.44
C ALA A 596 0.71 36.06 -3.68
N ASN A 597 0.50 36.66 -2.54
CA ASN A 597 1.52 37.16 -1.62
C ASN A 597 1.20 36.72 -0.20
N GLN A 598 2.19 36.83 0.69
CA GLN A 598 2.02 36.51 2.11
C GLN A 598 0.93 37.43 2.71
N GLY A 599 -0.15 36.83 3.26
CA GLY A 599 -1.29 37.52 3.83
C GLY A 599 -2.51 37.66 2.91
N SER A 600 -2.44 37.27 1.63
CA SER A 600 -3.63 37.15 0.77
C SER A 600 -4.28 35.77 0.91
N PRO A 601 -5.64 35.70 0.75
CA PRO A 601 -6.28 34.39 0.72
C PRO A 601 -5.77 33.59 -0.49
N LEU A 602 -5.19 32.40 -0.24
CA LEU A 602 -4.55 31.55 -1.24
C LEU A 602 -5.55 30.58 -1.93
N ASN A 603 -6.82 30.95 -2.01
CA ASN A 603 -7.91 30.16 -2.61
C ASN A 603 -7.84 30.08 -4.15
N GLN A 604 -6.91 30.80 -4.77
CA GLN A 604 -6.57 30.73 -6.19
C GLN A 604 -5.20 30.08 -6.43
N THR A 605 -4.53 29.65 -5.38
CA THR A 605 -3.20 29.03 -5.46
C THR A 605 -3.35 27.52 -5.27
N TRP A 606 -2.88 26.80 -6.28
CA TRP A 606 -2.98 25.35 -6.35
C TRP A 606 -1.57 24.75 -6.37
N ARG A 607 -1.29 23.84 -5.43
CA ARG A 607 -0.07 23.05 -5.43
C ARG A 607 -0.23 21.87 -6.39
N LEU A 608 0.61 21.86 -7.43
CA LEU A 608 0.63 20.80 -8.45
C LEU A 608 1.80 19.85 -8.17
N LEU A 609 1.58 18.81 -7.41
CA LEU A 609 2.64 17.91 -6.93
C LEU A 609 3.34 17.15 -8.07
N GLY A 610 2.62 16.90 -9.17
CA GLY A 610 3.12 16.18 -10.34
C GLY A 610 3.90 17.02 -11.35
N ARG A 611 4.07 18.34 -11.12
CA ARG A 611 4.74 19.25 -12.05
C ARG A 611 6.21 19.41 -11.76
#